data_bdaec2c8cdea10f4520a07c95462b5d8
#
_entry.id   bdaec2c8cdea10f4520a07c95462b5d8
#
_cell.length_a   1.000
_cell.length_b   1.000
_cell.length_c   1.000
_cell.angle_alpha   90.00
_cell.angle_beta   90.00
_cell.angle_gamma   90.00
#
_symmetry.space_group_name_H-M   'P 1'
#
loop_
_entity.id
_entity.type
_entity.pdbx_description
1 polymer ?
#
loop_
_entity_poly.entity_id
_entity_poly.type
_entity_poly.pdbx_seq_one_letter_code
_entity_poly.pdbx_strand_id
1 'polypeptide(L)'
;MTDKKRRWMYGAVPLAGPAFILWYIRAATCDAAYSDYIRQILSYLPDVWNPEKFFVPDILTRIPINFPVRAFNVSVLGFSVTFDLILGGLGLGLAGFVVGAYCRKRQVGPVWFLLLMFLFFGLNKWEMLTNGTGWVHFLAFACFYYHYLVLDRVESGEGKRGDELRLRVLPFVITLCIAGPYCAVYSGVLLLAYGFLAAVNYKKTGRWDGRYGWRALCVLVPLLLYMVSNSMAVYEHTGAYTGPMLPVLLERPGMFVKFFIKSFGGMVMEKETLEFGVNMGYFPYALVYLMGGAVMAAYLIALWLNLKYRLYERTIFPLILIAAGGMNHVLILLSRWIFLRDDYGMSARYALQFQVGILGIILTCALLWKEIRSRALKVLVVCWCVMMTAGNGFTDYRELKTAPGRKAWGKTVKEMAGHLEDYTDEELVYQFQYGSADKIRQAMKILEDNHLNMYR
;
A
#
# COMPACT_ATOMS: atom_id res chain seq x y z
N MET A 1 15.49 26.51 13.96
CA MET A 1 15.68 25.18 14.61
C MET A 1 17.16 24.82 14.48
N THR A 2 17.83 24.48 15.58
CA THR A 2 19.25 24.09 15.57
C THR A 2 19.44 22.74 14.85
N ASP A 3 20.62 22.49 14.25
CA ASP A 3 20.90 21.23 13.54
C ASP A 3 20.72 19.99 14.41
N LYS A 4 21.00 20.09 15.71
CA LYS A 4 20.77 19.01 16.69
C LYS A 4 19.26 18.67 16.80
N LYS A 5 18.39 19.68 16.95
CA LYS A 5 16.92 19.49 17.02
C LYS A 5 16.37 18.91 15.71
N ARG A 6 16.92 19.33 14.57
CA ARG A 6 16.52 18.81 13.26
C ARG A 6 16.91 17.34 13.08
N ARG A 7 18.11 16.94 13.51
CA ARG A 7 18.55 15.52 13.46
C ARG A 7 17.66 14.63 14.33
N TRP A 8 17.31 15.11 15.52
CA TRP A 8 16.39 14.43 16.43
C TRP A 8 15.02 14.21 15.80
N MET A 9 14.46 15.20 15.15
CA MET A 9 13.15 15.10 14.49
C MET A 9 13.12 13.99 13.42
N TYR A 10 14.17 13.90 12.57
CA TYR A 10 14.24 12.84 11.54
C TYR A 10 14.39 11.42 12.12
N GLY A 11 14.74 11.26 13.36
CA GLY A 11 14.79 9.97 14.06
C GLY A 11 13.53 9.70 14.89
N ALA A 12 13.09 10.67 15.69
CA ALA A 12 12.00 10.51 16.64
C ALA A 12 10.63 10.34 15.94
N VAL A 13 10.36 11.11 14.87
CA VAL A 13 9.05 11.03 14.20
C VAL A 13 8.83 9.66 13.52
N PRO A 14 9.80 9.07 12.79
CA PRO A 14 9.68 7.72 12.28
C PRO A 14 9.57 6.61 13.36
N LEU A 15 9.95 6.90 14.61
CA LEU A 15 9.73 6.01 15.75
C LEU A 15 8.34 6.19 16.36
N ALA A 16 7.87 7.44 16.48
CA ALA A 16 6.56 7.75 17.01
C ALA A 16 5.43 7.23 16.10
N GLY A 17 5.63 7.26 14.77
CA GLY A 17 4.65 6.78 13.81
C GLY A 17 4.24 5.32 14.01
N PRO A 18 5.16 4.34 13.97
CA PRO A 18 4.83 2.94 14.24
C PRO A 18 4.28 2.72 15.64
N ALA A 19 4.73 3.46 16.66
CA ALA A 19 4.14 3.39 18.00
C ALA A 19 2.66 3.81 18.00
N PHE A 20 2.32 4.88 17.27
CA PHE A 20 0.93 5.29 17.05
C PHE A 20 0.11 4.22 16.31
N ILE A 21 0.66 3.63 15.26
CA ILE A 21 -0.01 2.57 14.48
C ILE A 21 -0.25 1.33 15.35
N LEU A 22 0.74 0.88 16.12
CA LEU A 22 0.58 -0.27 17.03
C LEU A 22 -0.45 0.01 18.15
N TRP A 23 -0.47 1.23 18.66
CA TRP A 23 -1.49 1.65 19.61
C TRP A 23 -2.90 1.62 18.96
N TYR A 24 -3.05 2.16 17.73
CA TYR A 24 -4.31 2.10 16.99
C TYR A 24 -4.77 0.64 16.75
N ILE A 25 -3.87 -0.23 16.28
CA ILE A 25 -4.16 -1.66 16.07
C ILE A 25 -4.72 -2.28 17.36
N ARG A 26 -4.08 -2.04 18.50
CA ARG A 26 -4.56 -2.52 19.81
C ARG A 26 -5.93 -1.98 20.18
N ALA A 27 -6.23 -0.72 19.81
CA ALA A 27 -7.52 -0.08 20.08
C ALA A 27 -8.65 -0.58 19.16
N ALA A 28 -8.30 -0.97 17.90
CA ALA A 28 -9.26 -1.31 16.85
C ALA A 28 -9.49 -2.80 16.66
N THR A 29 -8.60 -3.69 17.19
CA THR A 29 -8.65 -5.11 16.88
C THR A 29 -8.66 -6.00 18.13
N CYS A 30 -9.05 -7.24 17.94
CA CYS A 30 -8.82 -8.36 18.86
C CYS A 30 -8.23 -9.54 18.08
N ASP A 31 -7.76 -10.57 18.79
CA ASP A 31 -7.20 -11.77 18.18
C ASP A 31 -8.31 -12.74 17.73
N ALA A 32 -8.91 -12.43 16.58
CA ALA A 32 -10.00 -13.20 15.97
C ALA A 32 -9.77 -13.36 14.48
N ALA A 33 -9.94 -14.58 13.97
CA ALA A 33 -9.78 -14.91 12.56
C ALA A 33 -11.11 -14.74 11.82
N TYR A 34 -11.15 -13.86 10.81
CA TYR A 34 -12.30 -13.59 9.94
C TYR A 34 -11.84 -13.12 8.55
N SER A 35 -12.76 -12.92 7.63
CA SER A 35 -12.49 -12.42 6.28
C SER A 35 -11.43 -13.26 5.54
N ASP A 36 -10.36 -12.66 5.06
CA ASP A 36 -9.29 -13.36 4.33
C ASP A 36 -8.60 -14.48 5.14
N TYR A 37 -8.70 -14.46 6.48
CA TYR A 37 -8.19 -15.55 7.33
C TYR A 37 -8.93 -16.86 7.13
N ILE A 38 -10.23 -16.84 6.80
CA ILE A 38 -10.99 -18.06 6.49
C ILE A 38 -10.30 -18.82 5.36
N ARG A 39 -9.91 -18.11 4.30
CA ARG A 39 -9.19 -18.70 3.17
C ARG A 39 -7.80 -19.19 3.56
N GLN A 40 -7.07 -18.45 4.39
CA GLN A 40 -5.76 -18.89 4.89
C GLN A 40 -5.86 -20.17 5.71
N ILE A 41 -6.84 -20.27 6.61
CA ILE A 41 -7.06 -21.45 7.44
C ILE A 41 -7.29 -22.66 6.54
N LEU A 42 -8.23 -22.58 5.60
CA LEU A 42 -8.57 -23.66 4.68
C LEU A 42 -7.40 -24.09 3.79
N SER A 43 -6.54 -23.15 3.39
CA SER A 43 -5.42 -23.42 2.49
C SER A 43 -4.21 -24.03 3.20
N TYR A 44 -4.00 -23.74 4.49
CA TYR A 44 -2.72 -24.00 5.14
C TYR A 44 -2.78 -24.81 6.44
N LEU A 45 -3.89 -24.73 7.19
CA LEU A 45 -4.01 -25.43 8.46
C LEU A 45 -4.59 -26.83 8.27
N PRO A 46 -4.29 -27.75 9.20
CA PRO A 46 -3.37 -27.60 10.32
C PRO A 46 -1.89 -27.83 9.96
N ASP A 47 -1.62 -28.40 8.81
CA ASP A 47 -0.31 -28.93 8.41
C ASP A 47 0.56 -27.86 7.72
N VAL A 48 0.97 -26.86 8.50
CA VAL A 48 1.75 -25.70 8.01
C VAL A 48 3.17 -26.03 7.57
N TRP A 49 3.72 -27.18 7.98
CA TRP A 49 5.07 -27.60 7.61
C TRP A 49 5.13 -28.42 6.32
N ASN A 50 3.99 -28.78 5.75
CA ASN A 50 3.94 -29.50 4.50
C ASN A 50 4.50 -28.64 3.36
N PRO A 51 5.59 -29.07 2.67
CA PRO A 51 6.17 -28.33 1.56
C PRO A 51 5.19 -28.05 0.40
N GLU A 52 4.17 -28.87 0.18
CA GLU A 52 3.14 -28.66 -0.84
C GLU A 52 2.35 -27.38 -0.61
N LYS A 53 2.25 -26.92 0.64
CA LYS A 53 1.60 -25.66 1.01
C LYS A 53 2.29 -24.41 0.45
N PHE A 54 3.53 -24.51 -0.01
CA PHE A 54 4.21 -23.44 -0.74
C PHE A 54 3.57 -23.15 -2.10
N PHE A 55 3.02 -24.18 -2.72
CA PHE A 55 2.47 -24.12 -4.07
C PHE A 55 0.95 -24.07 -4.10
N VAL A 56 0.31 -23.76 -2.96
CA VAL A 56 -1.13 -23.54 -2.91
C VAL A 56 -1.53 -22.47 -3.92
N PRO A 57 -2.52 -22.73 -4.78
CA PRO A 57 -2.90 -21.84 -5.88
C PRO A 57 -3.68 -20.60 -5.42
N ASP A 58 -3.47 -20.13 -4.22
CA ASP A 58 -4.07 -18.92 -3.68
C ASP A 58 -3.08 -17.75 -3.74
N ILE A 59 -3.42 -16.72 -4.51
CA ILE A 59 -2.53 -15.60 -4.79
C ILE A 59 -2.12 -14.79 -3.55
N LEU A 60 -2.99 -14.69 -2.55
CA LEU A 60 -2.69 -13.92 -1.36
C LEU A 60 -1.75 -14.66 -0.41
N THR A 61 -1.77 -15.96 -0.48
CA THR A 61 -1.12 -16.83 0.50
C THR A 61 0.16 -17.48 -0.04
N ARG A 62 0.33 -17.54 -1.36
CA ARG A 62 1.49 -18.15 -2.01
C ARG A 62 2.75 -17.28 -2.08
N ILE A 63 2.77 -16.12 -1.41
CA ILE A 63 3.96 -15.28 -1.31
C ILE A 63 4.97 -16.00 -0.40
N PRO A 64 6.16 -16.40 -0.89
CA PRO A 64 7.07 -17.31 -0.18
C PRO A 64 7.44 -16.90 1.24
N ILE A 65 7.58 -15.60 1.52
CA ILE A 65 7.88 -15.10 2.87
C ILE A 65 6.77 -15.43 3.88
N ASN A 66 5.54 -15.63 3.43
CA ASN A 66 4.44 -16.00 4.32
C ASN A 66 4.62 -17.38 4.93
N PHE A 67 5.29 -18.32 4.25
CA PHE A 67 5.45 -19.68 4.75
C PHE A 67 6.20 -19.76 6.09
N PRO A 68 7.47 -19.31 6.21
CA PRO A 68 8.18 -19.38 7.47
C PRO A 68 7.51 -18.57 8.58
N VAL A 69 6.93 -17.41 8.25
CA VAL A 69 6.24 -16.57 9.24
C VAL A 69 4.98 -17.25 9.74
N ARG A 70 4.22 -17.88 8.89
CA ARG A 70 3.01 -18.62 9.24
C ARG A 70 3.35 -19.90 10.01
N ALA A 71 4.37 -20.66 9.60
CA ALA A 71 4.85 -21.83 10.34
C ALA A 71 5.24 -21.44 11.77
N PHE A 72 5.96 -20.33 11.94
CA PHE A 72 6.28 -19.78 13.26
C PHE A 72 5.01 -19.35 14.01
N ASN A 73 4.12 -18.59 13.38
CA ASN A 73 2.90 -18.11 14.02
C ASN A 73 2.03 -19.27 14.54
N VAL A 74 1.83 -20.32 13.74
CA VAL A 74 1.03 -21.48 14.14
C VAL A 74 1.73 -22.30 15.22
N SER A 75 3.00 -22.67 15.01
CA SER A 75 3.71 -23.59 15.90
C SER A 75 4.07 -22.98 17.25
N VAL A 76 4.33 -21.67 17.33
CA VAL A 76 4.79 -20.99 18.55
C VAL A 76 3.68 -20.16 19.19
N LEU A 77 2.88 -19.44 18.37
CA LEU A 77 1.89 -18.50 18.87
C LEU A 77 0.45 -19.02 18.77
N GLY A 78 0.23 -20.23 18.23
CA GLY A 78 -1.11 -20.84 18.10
C GLY A 78 -2.01 -20.09 17.13
N PHE A 79 -1.46 -19.57 16.03
CA PHE A 79 -2.16 -18.82 15.00
C PHE A 79 -2.72 -17.49 15.50
N SER A 80 -1.86 -16.60 15.99
CA SER A 80 -2.25 -15.26 16.45
C SER A 80 -2.40 -14.27 15.29
N VAL A 81 -3.60 -13.72 15.12
CA VAL A 81 -3.90 -12.59 14.21
C VAL A 81 -3.19 -11.33 14.68
N THR A 82 -3.11 -11.13 15.99
CA THR A 82 -2.41 -9.98 16.60
C THR A 82 -0.92 -9.94 16.19
N PHE A 83 -0.28 -11.10 16.07
CA PHE A 83 1.11 -11.17 15.60
C PHE A 83 1.26 -10.63 14.16
N ASP A 84 0.39 -11.04 13.26
CA ASP A 84 0.42 -10.57 11.87
C ASP A 84 0.17 -9.05 11.79
N LEU A 85 -0.76 -8.54 12.60
CA LEU A 85 -1.04 -7.09 12.69
C LEU A 85 0.19 -6.30 13.18
N ILE A 86 0.92 -6.83 14.18
CA ILE A 86 2.16 -6.22 14.68
C ILE A 86 3.22 -6.22 13.58
N LEU A 87 3.38 -7.30 12.84
CA LEU A 87 4.30 -7.37 11.70
C LEU A 87 3.97 -6.32 10.65
N GLY A 88 2.68 -6.11 10.35
CA GLY A 88 2.22 -5.04 9.45
C GLY A 88 2.62 -3.65 9.95
N GLY A 89 2.37 -3.35 11.23
CA GLY A 89 2.77 -2.10 11.86
C GLY A 89 4.28 -1.86 11.83
N LEU A 90 5.08 -2.89 12.09
CA LEU A 90 6.55 -2.84 12.01
C LEU A 90 7.03 -2.66 10.56
N GLY A 91 6.40 -3.34 9.59
CA GLY A 91 6.69 -3.16 8.17
C GLY A 91 6.46 -1.72 7.71
N LEU A 92 5.33 -1.11 8.11
CA LEU A 92 5.06 0.31 7.86
C LEU A 92 6.08 1.21 8.56
N GLY A 93 6.47 0.89 9.79
CA GLY A 93 7.54 1.58 10.53
C GLY A 93 8.87 1.57 9.77
N LEU A 94 9.28 0.39 9.27
CA LEU A 94 10.50 0.22 8.46
C LEU A 94 10.44 1.10 7.20
N ALA A 95 9.31 1.12 6.51
CA ALA A 95 9.09 1.99 5.35
C ALA A 95 9.24 3.47 5.72
N GLY A 96 8.66 3.90 6.85
CA GLY A 96 8.81 5.26 7.39
C GLY A 96 10.26 5.63 7.70
N PHE A 97 11.05 4.69 8.24
CA PHE A 97 12.49 4.90 8.45
C PHE A 97 13.26 5.10 7.15
N VAL A 98 12.97 4.34 6.11
CA VAL A 98 13.61 4.49 4.80
C VAL A 98 13.32 5.88 4.21
N VAL A 99 12.06 6.30 4.23
CA VAL A 99 11.64 7.64 3.76
C VAL A 99 12.24 8.75 4.64
N GLY A 100 12.26 8.57 5.95
CA GLY A 100 12.88 9.47 6.90
C GLY A 100 14.40 9.64 6.68
N ALA A 101 15.10 8.54 6.37
CA ALA A 101 16.52 8.56 6.03
C ALA A 101 16.80 9.37 4.75
N TYR A 102 15.94 9.22 3.73
CA TYR A 102 15.99 10.05 2.54
C TYR A 102 15.78 11.53 2.87
N CYS A 103 14.72 11.85 3.63
CA CYS A 103 14.43 13.24 4.04
C CYS A 103 15.57 13.88 4.82
N ARG A 104 16.20 13.13 5.71
CA ARG A 104 17.39 13.57 6.45
C ARG A 104 18.56 13.85 5.50
N LYS A 105 18.83 12.94 4.57
CA LYS A 105 19.93 13.07 3.61
C LYS A 105 19.74 14.29 2.69
N ARG A 106 18.53 14.47 2.14
CA ARG A 106 18.18 15.59 1.25
C ARG A 106 17.82 16.87 2.01
N GLN A 107 17.92 16.87 3.33
CA GLN A 107 17.63 18.01 4.20
C GLN A 107 16.26 18.65 3.98
N VAL A 108 15.24 17.83 3.78
CA VAL A 108 13.85 18.27 3.64
C VAL A 108 13.44 19.14 4.82
N GLY A 109 12.81 20.29 4.57
CA GLY A 109 12.42 21.23 5.63
C GLY A 109 11.48 20.60 6.68
N PRO A 110 11.54 21.07 7.95
CA PRO A 110 10.75 20.46 9.04
C PRO A 110 9.26 20.36 8.77
N VAL A 111 8.64 21.43 8.25
CA VAL A 111 7.19 21.46 7.95
C VAL A 111 6.84 20.40 6.90
N TRP A 112 7.62 20.30 5.84
CA TRP A 112 7.43 19.30 4.78
C TRP A 112 7.60 17.87 5.30
N PHE A 113 8.60 17.67 6.16
CA PHE A 113 8.86 16.37 6.77
C PHE A 113 7.71 15.94 7.70
N LEU A 114 7.20 16.84 8.53
CA LEU A 114 6.08 16.55 9.41
C LEU A 114 4.80 16.28 8.63
N LEU A 115 4.50 17.08 7.59
CA LEU A 115 3.38 16.83 6.69
C LEU A 115 3.48 15.45 6.03
N LEU A 116 4.67 15.13 5.50
CA LEU A 116 4.93 13.85 4.86
C LEU A 116 4.72 12.68 5.82
N MET A 117 5.25 12.77 7.05
CA MET A 117 5.10 11.70 8.05
C MET A 117 3.67 11.62 8.60
N PHE A 118 2.96 12.73 8.75
CA PHE A 118 1.54 12.75 9.12
C PHE A 118 0.70 11.96 8.10
N LEU A 119 0.84 12.25 6.81
CA LEU A 119 0.15 11.51 5.77
C LEU A 119 0.63 10.06 5.67
N PHE A 120 1.93 9.82 5.87
CA PHE A 120 2.51 8.48 5.80
C PHE A 120 1.94 7.54 6.86
N PHE A 121 1.79 8.00 8.09
CA PHE A 121 1.24 7.22 9.20
C PHE A 121 -0.26 7.42 9.43
N GLY A 122 -0.96 8.16 8.56
CA GLY A 122 -2.40 8.37 8.63
C GLY A 122 -3.20 7.07 8.52
N LEU A 123 -4.40 7.08 9.07
CA LEU A 123 -5.29 5.91 9.18
C LEU A 123 -6.18 5.69 7.94
N ASN A 124 -5.98 6.44 6.86
CA ASN A 124 -6.70 6.23 5.60
C ASN A 124 -6.53 4.81 5.01
N LYS A 125 -5.60 4.02 5.54
CA LYS A 125 -5.32 2.60 5.23
C LYS A 125 -5.77 1.65 6.34
N TRP A 126 -6.73 2.05 7.17
CA TRP A 126 -7.18 1.33 8.35
C TRP A 126 -7.55 -0.14 8.06
N GLU A 127 -8.17 -0.41 6.92
CA GLU A 127 -8.56 -1.76 6.52
C GLU A 127 -7.35 -2.70 6.41
N MET A 128 -6.25 -2.23 5.84
CA MET A 128 -4.99 -2.98 5.78
C MET A 128 -4.31 -3.10 7.15
N LEU A 129 -4.46 -2.09 8.01
CA LEU A 129 -3.89 -2.10 9.36
C LEU A 129 -4.64 -3.01 10.32
N THR A 130 -5.94 -3.28 10.08
CA THR A 130 -6.79 -4.12 10.93
C THR A 130 -7.00 -5.52 10.35
N ASN A 131 -6.60 -5.77 9.10
CA ASN A 131 -6.57 -7.09 8.48
C ASN A 131 -5.14 -7.62 8.43
N GLY A 132 -4.80 -8.52 9.35
CA GLY A 132 -3.43 -9.03 9.51
C GLY A 132 -2.88 -9.79 8.30
N THR A 133 -3.72 -10.32 7.41
CA THR A 133 -3.26 -10.98 6.18
C THR A 133 -2.46 -10.04 5.27
N GLY A 134 -2.64 -8.73 5.46
CA GLY A 134 -1.94 -7.68 4.71
C GLY A 134 -0.53 -7.34 5.20
N TRP A 135 0.01 -7.95 6.25
CA TRP A 135 1.30 -7.59 6.84
C TRP A 135 2.45 -7.55 5.83
N VAL A 136 2.47 -8.51 4.90
CA VAL A 136 3.51 -8.63 3.88
C VAL A 136 3.52 -7.45 2.91
N HIS A 137 2.39 -6.79 2.70
CA HIS A 137 2.30 -5.62 1.82
C HIS A 137 3.08 -4.43 2.39
N PHE A 138 2.99 -4.20 3.69
CA PHE A 138 3.79 -3.15 4.35
C PHE A 138 5.29 -3.42 4.24
N LEU A 139 5.71 -4.69 4.38
CA LEU A 139 7.10 -5.10 4.18
C LEU A 139 7.52 -4.90 2.72
N ALA A 140 6.67 -5.25 1.75
CA ALA A 140 6.95 -5.07 0.33
C ALA A 140 7.21 -3.58 0.00
N PHE A 141 6.37 -2.68 0.49
CA PHE A 141 6.57 -1.23 0.28
C PHE A 141 7.83 -0.70 0.96
N ALA A 142 8.20 -1.22 2.15
CA ALA A 142 9.49 -0.90 2.76
C ALA A 142 10.67 -1.30 1.85
N CYS A 143 10.60 -2.49 1.26
CA CYS A 143 11.59 -2.97 0.29
C CYS A 143 11.61 -2.13 -1.00
N PHE A 144 10.44 -1.71 -1.51
CA PHE A 144 10.36 -0.83 -2.69
C PHE A 144 11.04 0.52 -2.42
N TYR A 145 10.67 1.19 -1.33
CA TYR A 145 11.32 2.46 -0.96
C TYR A 145 12.81 2.31 -0.77
N TYR A 146 13.25 1.23 -0.13
CA TYR A 146 14.68 0.97 0.05
C TYR A 146 15.39 0.80 -1.30
N HIS A 147 14.84 0.00 -2.21
CA HIS A 147 15.44 -0.21 -3.53
C HIS A 147 15.47 1.08 -4.38
N TYR A 148 14.38 1.84 -4.39
CA TYR A 148 14.33 3.15 -5.05
C TYR A 148 15.35 4.13 -4.44
N LEU A 149 15.58 4.08 -3.14
CA LEU A 149 16.62 4.87 -2.47
C LEU A 149 18.03 4.42 -2.86
N VAL A 150 18.26 3.12 -3.06
CA VAL A 150 19.54 2.60 -3.58
C VAL A 150 19.78 3.12 -4.99
N LEU A 151 18.76 3.07 -5.86
CA LEU A 151 18.85 3.63 -7.21
C LEU A 151 19.16 5.14 -7.18
N ASP A 152 18.44 5.90 -6.36
CA ASP A 152 18.67 7.34 -6.19
C ASP A 152 20.11 7.66 -5.79
N ARG A 153 20.67 6.88 -4.85
CA ARG A 153 22.07 7.07 -4.42
C ARG A 153 23.08 6.82 -5.53
N VAL A 154 22.86 5.76 -6.29
CA VAL A 154 23.78 5.41 -7.39
C VAL A 154 23.74 6.49 -8.49
N GLU A 155 22.53 6.90 -8.88
CA GLU A 155 22.37 7.90 -9.96
C GLU A 155 22.79 9.31 -9.55
N SER A 156 22.71 9.65 -8.25
CA SER A 156 23.21 10.93 -7.73
C SER A 156 24.73 10.94 -7.43
N GLY A 157 25.45 9.88 -7.77
CA GLY A 157 26.89 9.79 -7.52
C GLY A 157 27.28 9.53 -6.05
N GLU A 158 26.31 9.17 -5.22
CA GLU A 158 26.48 8.94 -3.78
C GLU A 158 26.39 7.45 -3.42
N GLY A 159 26.64 6.58 -4.41
CA GLY A 159 26.58 5.13 -4.29
C GLY A 159 27.54 4.58 -3.24
N LYS A 160 27.09 3.59 -2.48
CA LYS A 160 27.91 2.88 -1.49
C LYS A 160 28.44 1.58 -2.06
N ARG A 161 29.49 1.03 -1.45
CA ARG A 161 30.00 -0.31 -1.79
C ARG A 161 28.84 -1.32 -1.71
N GLY A 162 28.63 -2.06 -2.78
CA GLY A 162 27.58 -3.07 -2.91
C GLY A 162 26.22 -2.55 -3.39
N ASP A 163 26.02 -1.23 -3.63
CA ASP A 163 24.74 -0.73 -4.15
C ASP A 163 24.45 -1.25 -5.55
N GLU A 164 25.46 -1.40 -6.41
CA GLU A 164 25.30 -2.04 -7.72
C GLU A 164 24.82 -3.50 -7.61
N LEU A 165 25.35 -4.25 -6.64
CA LEU A 165 24.85 -5.61 -6.38
C LEU A 165 23.40 -5.59 -5.90
N ARG A 166 23.04 -4.65 -5.01
CA ARG A 166 21.66 -4.48 -4.54
C ARG A 166 20.70 -4.17 -5.67
N LEU A 167 21.08 -3.29 -6.63
CA LEU A 167 20.25 -2.98 -7.80
C LEU A 167 19.95 -4.21 -8.67
N ARG A 168 20.82 -5.21 -8.65
CA ARG A 168 20.67 -6.44 -9.44
C ARG A 168 19.96 -7.57 -8.69
N VAL A 169 20.25 -7.72 -7.40
CA VAL A 169 19.76 -8.85 -6.59
C VAL A 169 18.38 -8.56 -5.97
N LEU A 170 18.14 -7.32 -5.47
CA LEU A 170 16.87 -6.99 -4.83
C LEU A 170 15.64 -7.22 -5.71
N PRO A 171 15.64 -6.97 -7.03
CA PRO A 171 14.49 -7.28 -7.87
C PRO A 171 14.07 -8.75 -7.80
N PHE A 172 15.01 -9.68 -7.74
CA PHE A 172 14.72 -11.12 -7.60
C PHE A 172 14.08 -11.42 -6.25
N VAL A 173 14.70 -10.97 -5.16
CA VAL A 173 14.20 -11.22 -3.80
C VAL A 173 12.83 -10.57 -3.60
N ILE A 174 12.70 -9.31 -3.99
CA ILE A 174 11.46 -8.54 -3.78
C ILE A 174 10.33 -9.14 -4.63
N THR A 175 10.55 -9.36 -5.92
CA THR A 175 9.51 -9.83 -6.84
C THR A 175 9.11 -11.27 -6.58
N LEU A 176 10.06 -12.17 -6.34
CA LEU A 176 9.77 -13.59 -6.23
C LEU A 176 9.39 -14.03 -4.81
N CYS A 177 9.84 -13.29 -3.76
CA CYS A 177 9.67 -13.74 -2.39
C CYS A 177 8.72 -12.88 -1.54
N ILE A 178 8.53 -11.56 -1.87
CA ILE A 178 7.91 -10.61 -0.94
C ILE A 178 6.71 -9.89 -1.54
N ALA A 179 6.84 -9.36 -2.77
CA ALA A 179 5.92 -8.35 -3.30
C ALA A 179 4.54 -8.88 -3.71
N GLY A 180 4.42 -10.18 -4.05
CA GLY A 180 3.18 -10.70 -4.61
C GLY A 180 2.70 -9.86 -5.81
N PRO A 181 1.40 -9.55 -5.93
CA PRO A 181 0.86 -8.82 -7.09
C PRO A 181 1.40 -7.38 -7.25
N TYR A 182 1.94 -6.77 -6.19
CA TYR A 182 2.52 -5.41 -6.26
C TYR A 182 3.83 -5.33 -7.04
N CYS A 183 4.46 -6.49 -7.34
CA CYS A 183 5.66 -6.54 -8.16
C CYS A 183 5.44 -5.97 -9.57
N ALA A 184 4.21 -6.00 -10.10
CA ALA A 184 3.90 -5.47 -11.43
C ALA A 184 4.20 -3.97 -11.53
N VAL A 185 3.71 -3.17 -10.55
CA VAL A 185 4.02 -1.73 -10.50
C VAL A 185 5.47 -1.48 -10.14
N TYR A 186 6.01 -2.18 -9.14
CA TYR A 186 7.41 -2.06 -8.72
C TYR A 186 8.37 -2.27 -9.90
N SER A 187 8.20 -3.36 -10.64
CA SER A 187 9.03 -3.68 -11.80
C SER A 187 8.78 -2.72 -12.97
N GLY A 188 7.52 -2.42 -13.27
CA GLY A 188 7.15 -1.48 -14.34
C GLY A 188 7.78 -0.10 -14.14
N VAL A 189 7.74 0.42 -12.92
CA VAL A 189 8.36 1.72 -12.57
C VAL A 189 9.88 1.69 -12.71
N LEU A 190 10.53 0.60 -12.30
CA LEU A 190 11.99 0.45 -12.46
C LEU A 190 12.38 0.37 -13.94
N LEU A 191 11.65 -0.37 -14.75
CA LEU A 191 11.88 -0.44 -16.20
C LEU A 191 11.73 0.93 -16.85
N LEU A 192 10.68 1.69 -16.50
CA LEU A 192 10.51 3.07 -16.96
C LEU A 192 11.65 3.99 -16.48
N ALA A 193 12.07 3.85 -15.22
CA ALA A 193 13.17 4.64 -14.66
C ALA A 193 14.48 4.35 -15.38
N TYR A 194 14.81 3.09 -15.64
CA TYR A 194 16.02 2.73 -16.38
C TYR A 194 15.97 3.19 -17.83
N GLY A 195 14.83 3.08 -18.51
CA GLY A 195 14.62 3.63 -19.85
C GLY A 195 14.79 5.16 -19.90
N PHE A 196 14.20 5.86 -18.94
CA PHE A 196 14.32 7.31 -18.80
C PHE A 196 15.79 7.73 -18.55
N LEU A 197 16.46 7.09 -17.60
CA LEU A 197 17.87 7.36 -17.27
C LEU A 197 18.80 7.06 -18.44
N ALA A 198 18.57 5.96 -19.16
CA ALA A 198 19.33 5.63 -20.39
C ALA A 198 19.17 6.73 -21.46
N ALA A 199 17.93 7.21 -21.67
CA ALA A 199 17.65 8.29 -22.62
C ALA A 199 18.30 9.62 -22.21
N VAL A 200 18.26 9.97 -20.92
CA VAL A 200 18.91 11.16 -20.38
C VAL A 200 20.43 11.07 -20.55
N ASN A 201 21.02 9.91 -20.20
CA ASN A 201 22.46 9.67 -20.36
C ASN A 201 22.89 9.74 -21.84
N TYR A 202 22.11 9.11 -22.75
CA TYR A 202 22.39 9.18 -24.19
C TYR A 202 22.35 10.63 -24.71
N LYS A 203 21.37 11.44 -24.30
CA LYS A 203 21.30 12.86 -24.66
C LYS A 203 22.52 13.67 -24.18
N LYS A 204 23.11 13.28 -23.05
CA LYS A 204 24.26 13.98 -22.45
C LYS A 204 25.60 13.54 -23.06
N THR A 205 25.76 12.27 -23.35
CA THR A 205 27.05 11.65 -23.69
C THR A 205 27.16 11.21 -25.14
N GLY A 206 26.04 11.12 -25.87
CA GLY A 206 25.97 10.51 -27.21
C GLY A 206 26.20 9.00 -27.25
N ARG A 207 26.29 8.33 -26.10
CA ARG A 207 26.60 6.90 -26.00
C ARG A 207 25.57 6.17 -25.14
N TRP A 208 25.21 4.95 -25.57
CA TRP A 208 24.38 4.06 -24.78
C TRP A 208 25.20 3.43 -23.65
N ASP A 209 24.68 3.52 -22.44
CA ASP A 209 25.25 2.87 -21.27
C ASP A 209 24.57 1.52 -21.01
N GLY A 210 25.26 0.44 -21.27
CA GLY A 210 24.76 -0.93 -21.11
C GLY A 210 24.36 -1.30 -19.68
N ARG A 211 24.79 -0.51 -18.67
CA ARG A 211 24.42 -0.75 -17.26
C ARG A 211 22.91 -0.67 -17.06
N TYR A 212 22.21 0.26 -17.73
CA TYR A 212 20.77 0.40 -17.63
C TYR A 212 20.03 -0.80 -18.24
N GLY A 213 20.52 -1.30 -19.39
CA GLY A 213 19.97 -2.51 -20.02
C GLY A 213 20.13 -3.74 -19.12
N TRP A 214 21.30 -3.91 -18.51
CA TRP A 214 21.55 -5.01 -17.61
C TRP A 214 20.69 -4.95 -16.33
N ARG A 215 20.54 -3.76 -15.72
CA ARG A 215 19.65 -3.56 -14.57
C ARG A 215 18.18 -3.81 -14.94
N ALA A 216 17.76 -3.36 -16.13
CA ALA A 216 16.41 -3.62 -16.64
C ALA A 216 16.17 -5.14 -16.82
N LEU A 217 17.14 -5.88 -17.31
CA LEU A 217 17.04 -7.34 -17.43
C LEU A 217 16.90 -8.01 -16.05
N CYS A 218 17.64 -7.54 -15.04
CA CYS A 218 17.52 -8.04 -13.66
C CYS A 218 16.13 -7.76 -13.04
N VAL A 219 15.37 -6.80 -13.55
CA VAL A 219 13.98 -6.53 -13.15
C VAL A 219 12.99 -7.35 -13.98
N LEU A 220 13.24 -7.45 -15.30
CA LEU A 220 12.33 -8.11 -16.23
C LEU A 220 12.26 -9.62 -16.00
N VAL A 221 13.41 -10.27 -15.77
CA VAL A 221 13.48 -11.74 -15.58
C VAL A 221 12.62 -12.19 -14.39
N PRO A 222 12.78 -11.66 -13.15
CA PRO A 222 11.94 -12.09 -12.04
C PRO A 222 10.47 -11.69 -12.23
N LEU A 223 10.16 -10.59 -12.93
CA LEU A 223 8.79 -10.25 -13.28
C LEU A 223 8.14 -11.30 -14.18
N LEU A 224 8.83 -11.73 -15.23
CA LEU A 224 8.33 -12.79 -16.13
C LEU A 224 8.16 -14.11 -15.40
N LEU A 225 9.11 -14.50 -14.55
CA LEU A 225 8.97 -15.69 -13.69
C LEU A 225 7.77 -15.59 -12.77
N TYR A 226 7.55 -14.43 -12.15
CA TYR A 226 6.36 -14.19 -11.33
C TYR A 226 5.08 -14.29 -12.15
N MET A 227 5.02 -13.70 -13.35
CA MET A 227 3.83 -13.77 -14.21
C MET A 227 3.49 -15.20 -14.61
N VAL A 228 4.49 -16.01 -14.98
CA VAL A 228 4.30 -17.45 -15.26
C VAL A 228 3.77 -18.18 -14.01
N SER A 229 4.37 -17.94 -12.85
CA SER A 229 3.89 -18.51 -11.59
C SER A 229 2.46 -18.04 -11.27
N ASN A 230 2.15 -16.77 -11.52
CA ASN A 230 0.84 -16.19 -11.24
C ASN A 230 -0.28 -16.70 -12.18
N SER A 231 0.06 -17.10 -13.41
CA SER A 231 -0.93 -17.70 -14.33
C SER A 231 -1.50 -19.02 -13.83
N MET A 232 -0.83 -19.68 -12.89
CA MET A 232 -1.28 -20.91 -12.22
C MET A 232 -2.11 -20.63 -10.95
N ALA A 233 -2.32 -19.36 -10.58
CA ALA A 233 -3.07 -19.00 -9.39
C ALA A 233 -4.58 -19.02 -9.65
N VAL A 234 -5.33 -19.53 -8.68
CA VAL A 234 -6.80 -19.51 -8.72
C VAL A 234 -7.28 -18.23 -8.06
N TYR A 235 -8.14 -17.50 -8.77
CA TYR A 235 -8.81 -16.30 -8.28
C TYR A 235 -10.27 -16.60 -8.05
N GLU A 236 -10.72 -16.53 -6.81
CA GLU A 236 -12.14 -16.55 -6.49
C GLU A 236 -12.56 -15.13 -6.07
N HIS A 237 -13.31 -14.45 -6.91
CA HIS A 237 -13.94 -13.17 -6.60
C HIS A 237 -15.46 -13.34 -6.66
N THR A 238 -16.07 -13.54 -5.50
CA THR A 238 -17.53 -13.64 -5.40
C THR A 238 -18.20 -12.36 -5.92
N GLY A 239 -19.14 -12.50 -6.84
CA GLY A 239 -19.88 -11.37 -7.41
C GLY A 239 -19.13 -10.52 -8.45
N ALA A 240 -17.93 -10.95 -8.89
CA ALA A 240 -17.20 -10.27 -9.93
C ALA A 240 -17.74 -10.61 -11.33
N TYR A 241 -17.71 -9.65 -12.23
CA TYR A 241 -18.00 -9.86 -13.64
C TYR A 241 -16.86 -10.66 -14.31
N THR A 242 -17.20 -11.69 -15.04
CA THR A 242 -16.24 -12.62 -15.66
C THR A 242 -16.01 -12.39 -17.16
N GLY A 243 -16.74 -11.46 -17.77
CA GLY A 243 -16.62 -11.16 -19.19
C GLY A 243 -15.46 -10.19 -19.52
N PRO A 244 -15.23 -9.92 -20.81
CA PRO A 244 -14.14 -9.04 -21.26
C PRO A 244 -14.40 -7.58 -20.90
N MET A 245 -13.30 -6.82 -20.67
CA MET A 245 -13.36 -5.41 -20.27
C MET A 245 -13.85 -4.47 -21.37
N LEU A 246 -13.45 -4.72 -22.62
CA LEU A 246 -13.67 -3.79 -23.72
C LEU A 246 -15.16 -3.47 -23.98
N PRO A 247 -16.08 -4.45 -24.03
CA PRO A 247 -17.52 -4.17 -24.17
C PRO A 247 -18.06 -3.28 -23.03
N VAL A 248 -17.68 -3.57 -21.78
CA VAL A 248 -18.10 -2.77 -20.61
C VAL A 248 -17.54 -1.35 -20.67
N LEU A 249 -16.29 -1.19 -21.11
CA LEU A 249 -15.67 0.13 -21.29
C LEU A 249 -16.41 0.96 -22.34
N LEU A 250 -16.82 0.34 -23.46
CA LEU A 250 -17.55 1.03 -24.53
C LEU A 250 -18.99 1.36 -24.13
N GLU A 251 -19.64 0.48 -23.37
CA GLU A 251 -21.01 0.65 -22.89
C GLU A 251 -21.10 1.66 -21.72
N ARG A 252 -20.12 1.63 -20.79
CA ARG A 252 -20.12 2.41 -19.54
C ARG A 252 -18.83 3.18 -19.32
N PRO A 253 -18.37 4.03 -20.27
CA PRO A 253 -17.10 4.75 -20.16
C PRO A 253 -17.07 5.68 -18.93
N GLY A 254 -18.22 6.24 -18.56
CA GLY A 254 -18.36 7.09 -17.37
C GLY A 254 -18.04 6.40 -16.05
N MET A 255 -18.27 5.09 -15.94
CA MET A 255 -17.89 4.30 -14.75
C MET A 255 -16.38 4.31 -14.55
N PHE A 256 -15.61 4.07 -15.62
CA PHE A 256 -14.14 4.04 -15.56
C PHE A 256 -13.55 5.42 -15.21
N VAL A 257 -14.08 6.48 -15.82
CA VAL A 257 -13.67 7.86 -15.53
C VAL A 257 -13.96 8.23 -14.07
N LYS A 258 -15.17 7.93 -13.59
CA LYS A 258 -15.57 8.18 -12.20
C LYS A 258 -14.70 7.36 -11.23
N PHE A 259 -14.49 6.06 -11.50
CA PHE A 259 -13.60 5.20 -10.71
C PHE A 259 -12.22 5.83 -10.58
N PHE A 260 -11.64 6.24 -11.71
CA PHE A 260 -10.28 6.81 -11.73
C PHE A 260 -10.20 8.11 -10.93
N ILE A 261 -11.11 9.07 -11.15
CA ILE A 261 -11.11 10.33 -10.38
C ILE A 261 -11.35 10.08 -8.89
N LYS A 262 -12.31 9.22 -8.54
CA LYS A 262 -12.63 8.88 -7.15
C LYS A 262 -11.46 8.21 -6.43
N SER A 263 -10.67 7.37 -7.11
CA SER A 263 -9.49 6.73 -6.52
C SER A 263 -8.46 7.76 -6.03
N PHE A 264 -8.29 8.88 -6.76
CA PHE A 264 -7.47 10.00 -6.29
C PHE A 264 -8.13 10.78 -5.15
N GLY A 265 -9.46 10.94 -5.20
CA GLY A 265 -10.24 11.59 -4.13
C GLY A 265 -10.13 10.86 -2.80
N GLY A 266 -10.10 9.52 -2.83
CA GLY A 266 -9.88 8.65 -1.68
C GLY A 266 -8.55 8.87 -0.96
N MET A 267 -7.58 9.53 -1.60
CA MET A 267 -6.31 9.90 -0.94
C MET A 267 -6.43 11.13 -0.06
N VAL A 268 -7.44 11.97 -0.27
CA VAL A 268 -7.74 13.11 0.59
C VAL A 268 -8.61 12.66 1.76
N MET A 269 -9.66 11.90 1.47
CA MET A 269 -10.62 11.40 2.45
C MET A 269 -11.09 10.02 2.01
N GLU A 270 -10.89 9.01 2.86
CA GLU A 270 -11.29 7.66 2.52
C GLU A 270 -12.82 7.50 2.42
N LYS A 271 -13.28 6.42 1.80
CA LYS A 271 -14.68 6.21 1.42
C LYS A 271 -15.67 6.34 2.57
N GLU A 272 -15.46 5.59 3.68
CA GLU A 272 -16.40 5.58 4.81
C GLU A 272 -16.49 6.94 5.50
N THR A 273 -15.36 7.66 5.56
CA THR A 273 -15.31 9.02 6.12
C THR A 273 -16.04 10.02 5.23
N LEU A 274 -15.89 9.91 3.91
CA LEU A 274 -16.63 10.71 2.96
C LEU A 274 -18.14 10.46 3.08
N GLU A 275 -18.57 9.20 3.06
CA GLU A 275 -19.97 8.81 3.20
C GLU A 275 -20.57 9.30 4.53
N PHE A 276 -19.82 9.16 5.63
CA PHE A 276 -20.24 9.71 6.91
C PHE A 276 -20.47 11.23 6.85
N GLY A 277 -19.53 11.99 6.30
CA GLY A 277 -19.67 13.45 6.19
C GLY A 277 -20.82 13.88 5.29
N VAL A 278 -21.08 13.14 4.21
CA VAL A 278 -22.24 13.35 3.32
C VAL A 278 -23.54 13.06 4.07
N ASN A 279 -23.65 11.94 4.79
CA ASN A 279 -24.84 11.53 5.53
C ASN A 279 -25.15 12.49 6.69
N MET A 280 -24.12 13.10 7.28
CA MET A 280 -24.26 14.14 8.30
C MET A 280 -24.55 15.53 7.73
N GLY A 281 -24.61 15.69 6.40
CA GLY A 281 -24.85 16.95 5.74
C GLY A 281 -23.70 17.96 5.80
N TYR A 282 -22.49 17.55 6.15
CA TYR A 282 -21.32 18.44 6.23
C TYR A 282 -20.87 18.96 4.89
N PHE A 283 -21.01 18.15 3.83
CA PHE A 283 -20.65 18.50 2.47
C PHE A 283 -21.32 17.55 1.46
N PRO A 284 -21.47 17.97 0.19
CA PRO A 284 -22.07 17.13 -0.86
C PRO A 284 -21.10 16.05 -1.33
N TYR A 285 -21.63 14.91 -1.78
CA TYR A 285 -20.81 13.80 -2.34
C TYR A 285 -19.93 14.24 -3.52
N ALA A 286 -20.39 15.24 -4.29
CA ALA A 286 -19.62 15.80 -5.42
C ALA A 286 -18.23 16.32 -5.03
N LEU A 287 -17.99 16.60 -3.74
CA LEU A 287 -16.67 17.00 -3.24
C LEU A 287 -15.56 15.99 -3.60
N VAL A 288 -15.89 14.68 -3.71
CA VAL A 288 -14.92 13.66 -4.12
C VAL A 288 -14.29 13.93 -5.48
N TYR A 289 -15.06 14.47 -6.44
CA TYR A 289 -14.54 14.79 -7.76
C TYR A 289 -13.61 16.00 -7.74
N LEU A 290 -13.92 17.00 -6.91
CA LEU A 290 -13.04 18.15 -6.70
C LEU A 290 -11.72 17.72 -6.06
N MET A 291 -11.78 16.89 -5.01
CA MET A 291 -10.61 16.33 -4.36
C MET A 291 -9.78 15.48 -5.32
N GLY A 292 -10.42 14.58 -6.07
CA GLY A 292 -9.76 13.74 -7.07
C GLY A 292 -9.08 14.55 -8.16
N GLY A 293 -9.79 15.54 -8.72
CA GLY A 293 -9.23 16.46 -9.71
C GLY A 293 -8.04 17.26 -9.19
N ALA A 294 -8.10 17.74 -7.94
CA ALA A 294 -7.00 18.47 -7.31
C ALA A 294 -5.77 17.58 -7.10
N VAL A 295 -5.94 16.31 -6.71
CA VAL A 295 -4.83 15.37 -6.57
C VAL A 295 -4.24 15.01 -7.93
N MET A 296 -5.06 14.76 -8.96
CA MET A 296 -4.59 14.52 -10.33
C MET A 296 -3.79 15.73 -10.87
N ALA A 297 -4.28 16.94 -10.65
CA ALA A 297 -3.56 18.16 -11.01
C ALA A 297 -2.22 18.26 -10.29
N ALA A 298 -2.16 17.90 -9.01
CA ALA A 298 -0.90 17.87 -8.23
C ALA A 298 0.11 16.86 -8.79
N TYR A 299 -0.33 15.70 -9.29
CA TYR A 299 0.54 14.73 -9.99
C TYR A 299 1.14 15.36 -11.26
N LEU A 300 0.32 15.99 -12.09
CA LEU A 300 0.77 16.64 -13.33
C LEU A 300 1.73 17.80 -13.04
N ILE A 301 1.42 18.63 -12.05
CA ILE A 301 2.26 19.74 -11.62
C ILE A 301 3.60 19.22 -11.07
N ALA A 302 3.59 18.20 -10.23
CA ALA A 302 4.81 17.64 -9.66
C ALA A 302 5.68 16.98 -10.74
N LEU A 303 5.09 16.27 -11.71
CA LEU A 303 5.81 15.74 -12.86
C LEU A 303 6.43 16.86 -13.68
N TRP A 304 5.67 17.89 -14.02
CA TRP A 304 6.16 19.05 -14.73
C TRP A 304 7.30 19.77 -14.00
N LEU A 305 7.19 19.95 -12.67
CA LEU A 305 8.24 20.54 -11.85
C LEU A 305 9.53 19.71 -11.87
N ASN A 306 9.41 18.38 -11.75
CA ASN A 306 10.57 17.47 -11.85
C ASN A 306 11.30 17.63 -13.19
N LEU A 307 10.56 17.72 -14.29
CA LEU A 307 11.11 17.85 -15.63
C LEU A 307 11.66 19.25 -15.88
N LYS A 308 10.90 20.29 -15.55
CA LYS A 308 11.27 21.71 -15.77
C LYS A 308 12.53 22.10 -15.02
N TYR A 309 12.64 21.75 -13.73
CA TYR A 309 13.78 22.08 -12.88
C TYR A 309 14.85 20.99 -12.89
N ARG A 310 14.67 19.95 -13.71
CA ARG A 310 15.59 18.81 -13.86
C ARG A 310 15.94 18.19 -12.51
N LEU A 311 14.95 18.09 -11.59
CA LEU A 311 15.16 17.54 -10.26
C LEU A 311 15.73 16.13 -10.31
N TYR A 312 15.33 15.34 -11.32
CA TYR A 312 15.83 13.99 -11.57
C TYR A 312 17.35 13.89 -11.74
N GLU A 313 18.05 14.98 -12.06
CA GLU A 313 19.52 15.00 -12.15
C GLU A 313 20.19 15.09 -10.78
N ARG A 314 19.48 15.59 -9.76
CA ARG A 314 19.92 15.69 -8.37
C ARG A 314 19.41 14.54 -7.52
N THR A 315 18.20 14.09 -7.80
CA THR A 315 17.53 12.99 -7.12
C THR A 315 16.37 12.50 -7.98
N ILE A 316 16.35 11.20 -8.26
CA ILE A 316 15.26 10.57 -9.04
C ILE A 316 14.15 10.03 -8.15
N PHE A 317 14.37 9.89 -6.85
CA PHE A 317 13.46 9.25 -5.91
C PHE A 317 12.04 9.84 -5.94
N PRO A 318 11.81 11.18 -5.88
CA PRO A 318 10.46 11.74 -5.98
C PRO A 318 9.74 11.39 -7.29
N LEU A 319 10.46 11.41 -8.42
CA LEU A 319 9.89 11.07 -9.73
C LEU A 319 9.46 9.60 -9.79
N ILE A 320 10.27 8.68 -9.25
CA ILE A 320 9.94 7.27 -9.14
C ILE A 320 8.67 7.07 -8.31
N LEU A 321 8.54 7.78 -7.18
CA LEU A 321 7.36 7.68 -6.32
C LEU A 321 6.09 8.21 -7.01
N ILE A 322 6.18 9.32 -7.76
CA ILE A 322 5.07 9.85 -8.55
C ILE A 322 4.63 8.81 -9.60
N ALA A 323 5.58 8.24 -10.34
CA ALA A 323 5.29 7.21 -11.33
C ALA A 323 4.65 5.97 -10.68
N ALA A 324 5.20 5.51 -9.55
CA ALA A 324 4.67 4.35 -8.83
C ALA A 324 3.24 4.58 -8.32
N GLY A 325 2.96 5.74 -7.74
CA GLY A 325 1.60 6.09 -7.31
C GLY A 325 0.62 6.16 -8.47
N GLY A 326 0.98 6.84 -9.57
CA GLY A 326 0.14 6.92 -10.77
C GLY A 326 -0.14 5.54 -11.38
N MET A 327 0.88 4.69 -11.52
CA MET A 327 0.71 3.33 -12.02
C MET A 327 -0.15 2.46 -11.09
N ASN A 328 -0.10 2.67 -9.78
CA ASN A 328 -0.98 1.96 -8.84
C ASN A 328 -2.46 2.32 -9.07
N HIS A 329 -2.81 3.59 -9.34
CA HIS A 329 -4.20 3.96 -9.69
C HIS A 329 -4.67 3.23 -10.96
N VAL A 330 -3.81 3.15 -11.98
CA VAL A 330 -4.10 2.39 -13.21
C VAL A 330 -4.24 0.89 -12.92
N LEU A 331 -3.31 0.31 -12.14
CA LEU A 331 -3.35 -1.13 -11.82
C LEU A 331 -4.64 -1.49 -11.07
N ILE A 332 -5.04 -0.68 -10.09
CA ILE A 332 -6.27 -0.94 -9.32
C ILE A 332 -7.51 -0.80 -10.21
N LEU A 333 -7.56 0.19 -11.10
CA LEU A 333 -8.63 0.29 -12.10
C LEU A 333 -8.68 -0.99 -12.95
N LEU A 334 -7.55 -1.42 -13.55
CA LEU A 334 -7.47 -2.60 -14.42
C LEU A 334 -7.77 -3.93 -13.69
N SER A 335 -7.57 -3.98 -12.39
CA SER A 335 -7.81 -5.20 -11.60
C SER A 335 -9.17 -5.24 -10.90
N ARG A 336 -9.86 -4.10 -10.73
CA ARG A 336 -11.06 -3.97 -9.90
C ARG A 336 -12.29 -3.46 -10.63
N TRP A 337 -12.19 -3.07 -11.91
CA TRP A 337 -13.35 -2.74 -12.74
C TRP A 337 -14.39 -3.87 -12.80
N ILE A 338 -13.97 -5.13 -12.61
CA ILE A 338 -14.80 -6.33 -12.59
C ILE A 338 -15.94 -6.28 -11.58
N PHE A 339 -15.84 -5.46 -10.53
CA PHE A 339 -16.92 -5.28 -9.55
C PHE A 339 -18.02 -4.31 -10.03
N LEU A 340 -17.87 -3.70 -11.22
CA LEU A 340 -18.82 -2.78 -11.87
C LEU A 340 -19.26 -1.61 -10.96
N ARG A 341 -18.39 -1.17 -10.05
CA ARG A 341 -18.62 -0.09 -9.08
C ARG A 341 -17.57 0.99 -9.27
N ASP A 342 -18.03 2.24 -9.41
CA ASP A 342 -17.16 3.40 -9.63
C ASP A 342 -16.49 3.96 -8.36
N ASP A 343 -16.91 3.48 -7.19
CA ASP A 343 -16.37 3.87 -5.87
C ASP A 343 -15.36 2.86 -5.30
N TYR A 344 -15.17 1.72 -5.96
CA TYR A 344 -14.34 0.63 -5.45
C TYR A 344 -12.86 1.04 -5.28
N GLY A 345 -12.37 1.95 -6.13
CA GLY A 345 -11.02 2.51 -6.03
C GLY A 345 -10.78 3.39 -4.78
N MET A 346 -11.83 3.77 -4.05
CA MET A 346 -11.71 4.56 -2.81
C MET A 346 -11.51 3.73 -1.55
N SER A 347 -11.53 2.38 -1.63
CA SER A 347 -11.36 1.52 -0.47
C SER A 347 -10.05 1.82 0.25
N ALA A 348 -10.09 1.88 1.58
CA ALA A 348 -8.93 2.03 2.45
C ALA A 348 -7.85 0.96 2.22
N ARG A 349 -8.24 -0.19 1.68
CA ARG A 349 -7.36 -1.28 1.25
C ARG A 349 -6.29 -0.86 0.25
N TYR A 350 -6.56 0.13 -0.62
CA TYR A 350 -5.64 0.59 -1.67
C TYR A 350 -4.83 1.83 -1.29
N ALA A 351 -5.14 2.45 -0.15
CA ALA A 351 -4.50 3.70 0.25
C ALA A 351 -2.98 3.61 0.38
N LEU A 352 -2.45 2.46 0.86
CA LEU A 352 -1.00 2.21 0.95
C LEU A 352 -0.30 2.35 -0.42
N GLN A 353 -0.92 1.85 -1.48
CA GLN A 353 -0.39 1.87 -2.85
C GLN A 353 -0.44 3.27 -3.45
N PHE A 354 -1.56 3.95 -3.29
CA PHE A 354 -1.75 5.29 -3.85
C PHE A 354 -0.93 6.36 -3.13
N GLN A 355 -0.70 6.17 -1.83
CA GLN A 355 0.08 7.07 -0.99
C GLN A 355 1.50 7.30 -1.51
N VAL A 356 2.08 6.31 -2.19
CA VAL A 356 3.44 6.41 -2.76
C VAL A 356 3.59 7.68 -3.61
N GLY A 357 2.61 7.97 -4.47
CA GLY A 357 2.67 9.16 -5.32
C GLY A 357 2.49 10.46 -4.56
N ILE A 358 1.66 10.48 -3.52
CA ILE A 358 1.48 11.63 -2.63
C ILE A 358 2.81 12.01 -1.97
N LEU A 359 3.58 11.00 -1.51
CA LEU A 359 4.92 11.23 -0.97
C LEU A 359 5.86 11.85 -2.02
N GLY A 360 5.81 11.37 -3.26
CA GLY A 360 6.57 11.91 -4.38
C GLY A 360 6.23 13.37 -4.69
N ILE A 361 4.94 13.74 -4.65
CA ILE A 361 4.47 15.11 -4.83
C ILE A 361 5.02 16.03 -3.73
N ILE A 362 4.86 15.62 -2.46
CA ILE A 362 5.33 16.39 -1.30
C ILE A 362 6.84 16.59 -1.38
N LEU A 363 7.61 15.54 -1.66
CA LEU A 363 9.07 15.62 -1.78
C LEU A 363 9.50 16.54 -2.94
N THR A 364 8.82 16.48 -4.08
CA THR A 364 9.06 17.38 -5.20
C THR A 364 8.86 18.84 -4.80
N CYS A 365 7.72 19.14 -4.18
CA CYS A 365 7.41 20.50 -3.71
C CYS A 365 8.41 20.96 -2.63
N ALA A 366 8.76 20.09 -1.69
CA ALA A 366 9.69 20.39 -0.62
C ALA A 366 11.11 20.75 -1.13
N LEU A 367 11.61 19.95 -2.08
CA LEU A 367 12.96 20.11 -2.63
C LEU A 367 13.06 21.32 -3.56
N LEU A 368 12.00 21.65 -4.28
CA LEU A 368 11.95 22.76 -5.23
C LEU A 368 11.34 24.05 -4.65
N TRP A 369 10.91 24.06 -3.38
CA TRP A 369 10.17 25.17 -2.80
C TRP A 369 10.84 26.55 -2.98
N LYS A 370 12.15 26.61 -2.86
CA LYS A 370 12.94 27.83 -3.03
C LYS A 370 13.09 28.22 -4.50
N GLU A 371 13.04 27.27 -5.42
CA GLU A 371 13.23 27.48 -6.86
C GLU A 371 11.93 27.89 -7.56
N ILE A 372 10.78 27.51 -7.00
CA ILE A 372 9.45 27.94 -7.52
C ILE A 372 9.31 29.44 -7.33
N ARG A 373 9.30 30.19 -8.45
CA ARG A 373 9.16 31.67 -8.44
C ARG A 373 7.70 32.13 -8.42
N SER A 374 6.78 31.37 -9.02
CA SER A 374 5.36 31.71 -9.12
C SER A 374 4.67 31.71 -7.75
N ARG A 375 4.17 32.87 -7.32
CA ARG A 375 3.33 33.01 -6.12
C ARG A 375 2.04 32.19 -6.22
N ALA A 376 1.36 32.22 -7.38
CA ALA A 376 0.14 31.47 -7.61
C ALA A 376 0.38 29.97 -7.43
N LEU A 377 1.49 29.44 -7.98
CA LEU A 377 1.81 28.02 -7.81
C LEU A 377 2.11 27.66 -6.34
N LYS A 378 2.79 28.53 -5.60
CA LYS A 378 3.01 28.33 -4.16
C LYS A 378 1.69 28.32 -3.38
N VAL A 379 0.78 29.22 -3.69
CA VAL A 379 -0.56 29.23 -3.08
C VAL A 379 -1.31 27.95 -3.39
N LEU A 380 -1.33 27.50 -4.65
CA LEU A 380 -1.97 26.23 -5.03
C LEU A 380 -1.39 25.02 -4.27
N VAL A 381 -0.06 24.94 -4.12
CA VAL A 381 0.60 23.88 -3.35
C VAL A 381 0.21 23.97 -1.88
N VAL A 382 0.14 25.15 -1.27
CA VAL A 382 -0.29 25.32 0.13
C VAL A 382 -1.75 24.92 0.29
N CYS A 383 -2.66 25.36 -0.60
CA CYS A 383 -4.07 24.96 -0.58
C CYS A 383 -4.23 23.43 -0.71
N TRP A 384 -3.45 22.81 -1.59
CA TRP A 384 -3.43 21.34 -1.74
C TRP A 384 -2.93 20.67 -0.44
N CYS A 385 -1.85 21.15 0.17
CA CYS A 385 -1.36 20.61 1.45
C CYS A 385 -2.41 20.74 2.56
N VAL A 386 -3.11 21.89 2.64
CA VAL A 386 -4.21 22.09 3.61
C VAL A 386 -5.34 21.11 3.36
N MET A 387 -5.77 20.94 2.11
CA MET A 387 -6.81 19.96 1.73
C MET A 387 -6.40 18.53 2.14
N MET A 388 -5.18 18.11 1.82
CA MET A 388 -4.65 16.79 2.19
C MET A 388 -4.61 16.61 3.72
N THR A 389 -4.16 17.61 4.45
CA THR A 389 -4.07 17.57 5.92
C THR A 389 -5.46 17.53 6.56
N ALA A 390 -6.39 18.37 6.09
CA ALA A 390 -7.74 18.42 6.63
C ALA A 390 -8.53 17.13 6.38
N GLY A 391 -8.46 16.59 5.15
CA GLY A 391 -9.20 15.38 4.78
C GLY A 391 -8.65 14.14 5.49
N ASN A 392 -7.31 13.96 5.50
CA ASN A 392 -6.69 12.85 6.25
C ASN A 392 -6.86 13.02 7.77
N GLY A 393 -6.77 14.24 8.29
CA GLY A 393 -7.02 14.52 9.71
C GLY A 393 -8.47 14.20 10.13
N PHE A 394 -9.44 14.49 9.26
CA PHE A 394 -10.83 14.09 9.49
C PHE A 394 -11.01 12.57 9.44
N THR A 395 -10.34 11.89 8.50
CA THR A 395 -10.29 10.43 8.44
C THR A 395 -9.68 9.83 9.72
N ASP A 396 -8.52 10.34 10.15
CA ASP A 396 -7.85 9.86 11.37
C ASP A 396 -8.74 10.05 12.61
N TYR A 397 -9.34 11.23 12.75
CA TYR A 397 -10.25 11.54 13.86
C TYR A 397 -11.45 10.58 13.90
N ARG A 398 -12.09 10.37 12.74
CA ARG A 398 -13.24 9.48 12.65
C ARG A 398 -12.83 8.04 12.94
N GLU A 399 -11.73 7.57 12.37
CA GLU A 399 -11.27 6.22 12.53
C GLU A 399 -10.89 5.91 14.00
N LEU A 400 -10.25 6.86 14.68
CA LEU A 400 -9.97 6.74 16.12
C LEU A 400 -11.25 6.63 16.96
N LYS A 401 -12.33 7.33 16.56
CA LYS A 401 -13.65 7.17 17.21
C LYS A 401 -14.31 5.84 16.91
N THR A 402 -14.10 5.29 15.71
CA THR A 402 -14.69 4.02 15.27
C THR A 402 -13.91 2.80 15.81
N ALA A 403 -12.64 2.96 16.15
CA ALA A 403 -11.76 1.89 16.60
C ALA A 403 -12.34 1.00 17.72
N PRO A 404 -12.94 1.54 18.82
CA PRO A 404 -13.56 0.69 19.85
C PRO A 404 -14.71 -0.18 19.32
N GLY A 405 -15.51 0.35 18.38
CA GLY A 405 -16.60 -0.38 17.73
C GLY A 405 -16.06 -1.52 16.85
N ARG A 406 -14.97 -1.29 16.09
CA ARG A 406 -14.31 -2.35 15.32
C ARG A 406 -13.81 -3.47 16.23
N LYS A 407 -13.23 -3.11 17.38
CA LYS A 407 -12.79 -4.09 18.37
C LYS A 407 -13.96 -4.87 18.99
N ALA A 408 -15.06 -4.19 19.31
CA ALA A 408 -16.28 -4.82 19.82
C ALA A 408 -16.83 -5.82 18.79
N TRP A 409 -16.91 -5.41 17.51
CA TRP A 409 -17.32 -6.30 16.43
C TRP A 409 -16.43 -7.57 16.34
N GLY A 410 -15.11 -7.44 16.44
CA GLY A 410 -14.21 -8.59 16.46
C GLY A 410 -14.42 -9.51 17.67
N LYS A 411 -14.83 -8.96 18.84
CA LYS A 411 -15.21 -9.79 19.99
C LYS A 411 -16.47 -10.59 19.71
N THR A 412 -17.48 -9.99 19.06
CA THR A 412 -18.67 -10.71 18.63
C THR A 412 -18.33 -11.86 17.67
N VAL A 413 -17.39 -11.66 16.71
CA VAL A 413 -16.89 -12.75 15.86
C VAL A 413 -16.33 -13.89 16.71
N LYS A 414 -15.53 -13.58 17.73
CA LYS A 414 -14.95 -14.57 18.65
C LYS A 414 -16.02 -15.32 19.46
N GLU A 415 -17.04 -14.62 19.93
CA GLU A 415 -18.17 -15.22 20.66
C GLU A 415 -18.96 -16.14 19.74
N MET A 416 -19.31 -15.69 18.51
CA MET A 416 -20.03 -16.51 17.54
C MET A 416 -19.26 -17.78 17.11
N ALA A 417 -17.92 -17.71 17.06
CA ALA A 417 -17.10 -18.87 16.74
C ALA A 417 -17.29 -20.05 17.72
N GLY A 418 -17.60 -19.76 18.99
CA GLY A 418 -17.89 -20.80 19.99
C GLY A 418 -19.27 -21.48 19.86
N HIS A 419 -20.20 -20.92 19.05
CA HIS A 419 -21.61 -21.35 18.96
C HIS A 419 -22.14 -21.21 17.53
N LEU A 420 -21.40 -21.67 16.52
CA LEU A 420 -21.73 -21.46 15.10
C LEU A 420 -23.08 -22.05 14.69
N GLU A 421 -23.55 -23.09 15.39
CA GLU A 421 -24.81 -23.77 15.09
C GLU A 421 -26.04 -22.92 15.51
N ASP A 422 -25.85 -21.93 16.39
CA ASP A 422 -26.92 -21.05 16.86
C ASP A 422 -27.24 -19.93 15.85
N TYR A 423 -26.44 -19.79 14.77
CA TYR A 423 -26.55 -18.69 13.81
C TYR A 423 -26.89 -19.16 12.40
N THR A 424 -27.67 -18.34 11.70
CA THR A 424 -28.01 -18.53 10.29
C THR A 424 -26.80 -18.33 9.38
N ASP A 425 -26.88 -18.85 8.17
CA ASP A 425 -25.81 -18.70 7.16
C ASP A 425 -25.58 -17.24 6.80
N GLU A 426 -26.66 -16.43 6.71
CA GLU A 426 -26.60 -15.01 6.43
C GLU A 426 -25.87 -14.24 7.55
N GLU A 427 -26.15 -14.56 8.80
CA GLU A 427 -25.47 -13.97 9.95
C GLU A 427 -24.00 -14.31 9.97
N LEU A 428 -23.62 -15.56 9.71
CA LEU A 428 -22.22 -15.97 9.63
C LEU A 428 -21.48 -15.25 8.49
N VAL A 429 -22.08 -15.22 7.29
CA VAL A 429 -21.49 -14.54 6.12
C VAL A 429 -21.29 -13.05 6.41
N TYR A 430 -22.26 -12.38 7.01
CA TYR A 430 -22.18 -10.98 7.37
C TYR A 430 -21.10 -10.73 8.43
N GLN A 431 -21.13 -11.49 9.52
CA GLN A 431 -20.26 -11.23 10.68
C GLN A 431 -18.81 -11.65 10.42
N PHE A 432 -18.58 -12.77 9.75
CA PHE A 432 -17.22 -13.19 9.38
C PHE A 432 -16.69 -12.52 8.11
N GLN A 433 -17.50 -11.71 7.43
CA GLN A 433 -17.14 -11.03 6.17
C GLN A 433 -16.55 -11.99 5.14
N TYR A 434 -17.17 -13.15 4.97
CA TYR A 434 -16.74 -14.17 4.01
C TYR A 434 -17.93 -14.79 3.30
N GLY A 435 -17.86 -14.94 1.98
CA GLY A 435 -19.02 -15.26 1.12
C GLY A 435 -19.60 -16.68 1.21
N SER A 436 -19.18 -17.54 2.16
CA SER A 436 -19.67 -18.91 2.31
C SER A 436 -19.68 -19.34 3.77
N ALA A 437 -20.88 -19.61 4.30
CA ALA A 437 -21.07 -20.11 5.66
C ALA A 437 -20.43 -21.50 5.87
N ASP A 438 -20.50 -22.37 4.88
CA ASP A 438 -19.87 -23.71 4.94
C ASP A 438 -18.35 -23.61 5.12
N LYS A 439 -17.70 -22.72 4.34
CA LYS A 439 -16.25 -22.47 4.46
C LYS A 439 -15.90 -21.84 5.81
N ILE A 440 -16.77 -21.00 6.38
CA ILE A 440 -16.59 -20.44 7.74
C ILE A 440 -16.63 -21.57 8.77
N ARG A 441 -17.70 -22.43 8.75
CA ARG A 441 -17.82 -23.56 9.67
C ARG A 441 -16.62 -24.52 9.55
N GLN A 442 -16.22 -24.86 8.32
CA GLN A 442 -15.05 -25.71 8.07
C GLN A 442 -13.75 -25.09 8.64
N ALA A 443 -13.53 -23.81 8.43
CA ALA A 443 -12.35 -23.10 8.95
C ALA A 443 -12.34 -23.06 10.48
N MET A 444 -13.49 -22.76 11.10
CA MET A 444 -13.61 -22.72 12.56
C MET A 444 -13.39 -24.09 13.17
N LYS A 445 -13.93 -25.15 12.56
CA LYS A 445 -13.69 -26.54 12.99
C LYS A 445 -12.20 -26.91 12.94
N ILE A 446 -11.46 -26.49 11.91
CA ILE A 446 -10.01 -26.71 11.85
C ILE A 446 -9.30 -26.01 13.03
N LEU A 447 -9.70 -24.78 13.38
CA LEU A 447 -9.12 -24.08 14.54
C LEU A 447 -9.47 -24.78 15.85
N GLU A 448 -10.70 -25.22 16.03
CA GLU A 448 -11.19 -25.93 17.23
C GLU A 448 -10.47 -27.25 17.43
N ASP A 449 -10.46 -28.13 16.42
CA ASP A 449 -9.85 -29.46 16.46
C ASP A 449 -8.35 -29.40 16.78
N ASN A 450 -7.69 -28.25 16.48
CA ASN A 450 -6.25 -28.05 16.70
C ASN A 450 -5.93 -27.06 17.83
N HIS A 451 -6.92 -26.60 18.59
CA HIS A 451 -6.75 -25.61 19.69
C HIS A 451 -6.01 -24.35 19.26
N LEU A 452 -6.41 -23.76 18.13
CA LEU A 452 -5.76 -22.58 17.54
C LEU A 452 -6.61 -21.33 17.66
N ASN A 453 -5.98 -20.15 17.71
CA ASN A 453 -6.58 -18.81 17.74
C ASN A 453 -7.70 -18.67 18.78
N MET A 454 -8.96 -18.58 18.36
CA MET A 454 -10.12 -18.32 19.23
C MET A 454 -10.47 -19.50 20.15
N TYR A 455 -9.94 -20.68 19.88
CA TYR A 455 -10.17 -21.93 20.63
C TYR A 455 -8.97 -22.37 21.49
N ARG A 456 -8.03 -21.44 21.73
CA ARG A 456 -6.82 -21.66 22.56
C ARG A 456 -7.03 -21.39 24.03
#